data_06a0755cef6755cd219fe77826c8ece6
#
_entry.id   06a0755cef6755cd219fe77826c8ece6
#
_cell.length_a   1.000
_cell.length_b   1.000
_cell.length_c   1.000
_cell.angle_alpha   90.00
_cell.angle_beta   90.00
_cell.angle_gamma   90.00
#
_symmetry.space_group_name_H-M   'P 1'
#
loop_
_entity.id
_entity.type
_entity.pdbx_description
1 polymer ?
#
loop_
_entity_poly.entity_id
_entity_poly.type
_entity_poly.pdbx_seq_one_letter_code
_entity_poly.pdbx_strand_id
1 'polypeptide(L)'
;MHAIITLIIIFLILFLAFIISLRLLAIYKMKKLKGATLNEFKNEKRLILYFYSENCGACKVMAPIIDSIKEVKVKKIDVFSKEGAKLVQELGIMGTPTTVLIEKGKVLNAFIGVKKKEDILNMFTKPQ
;
A
#
# COMPACT_ATOMS: atom_id res chain seq x y z
N MET A 1 7.52 -19.88 41.85
CA MET A 1 6.31 -19.69 41.05
C MET A 1 6.06 -18.24 40.68
N HIS A 2 6.16 -17.29 41.60
CA HIS A 2 5.99 -15.87 41.30
C HIS A 2 7.00 -15.33 40.28
N ALA A 3 8.25 -15.76 40.33
CA ALA A 3 9.28 -15.35 39.38
C ALA A 3 8.96 -15.75 37.93
N ILE A 4 8.42 -16.93 37.73
CA ILE A 4 8.06 -17.44 36.40
C ILE A 4 6.87 -16.64 35.84
N ILE A 5 5.88 -16.39 36.68
CA ILE A 5 4.70 -15.59 36.29
C ILE A 5 5.13 -14.18 35.89
N THR A 6 6.01 -13.57 36.69
CA THR A 6 6.54 -12.23 36.41
C THR A 6 7.30 -12.21 35.08
N LEU A 7 8.12 -13.21 34.79
CA LEU A 7 8.85 -13.31 33.53
C LEU A 7 7.91 -13.46 32.34
N ILE A 8 6.84 -14.26 32.48
CA ILE A 8 5.83 -14.42 31.44
C ILE A 8 5.11 -13.09 31.15
N ILE A 9 4.73 -12.38 32.20
CA ILE A 9 4.05 -11.07 32.05
C ILE A 9 4.97 -10.07 31.33
N ILE A 10 6.23 -9.99 31.74
CA ILE A 10 7.22 -9.12 31.09
C ILE A 10 7.37 -9.48 29.61
N PHE A 11 7.48 -10.79 29.31
CA PHE A 11 7.59 -11.25 27.92
C PHE A 11 6.36 -10.87 27.09
N LEU A 12 5.16 -11.03 27.63
CA LEU A 12 3.92 -10.65 26.95
C LEU A 12 3.83 -9.14 26.68
N ILE A 13 4.25 -8.33 27.66
CA ILE A 13 4.27 -6.86 27.49
C ILE A 13 5.26 -6.47 26.40
N LEU A 14 6.46 -7.02 26.42
CA LEU A 14 7.47 -6.74 25.40
C LEU A 14 7.02 -7.19 24.01
N PHE A 15 6.39 -8.35 23.91
CA PHE A 15 5.86 -8.89 22.66
C PHE A 15 4.75 -7.99 22.09
N LEU A 16 3.83 -7.57 22.97
CA LEU A 16 2.75 -6.65 22.58
C LEU A 16 3.33 -5.29 22.12
N ALA A 17 4.30 -4.74 22.86
CA ALA A 17 4.97 -3.51 22.49
C ALA A 17 5.67 -3.63 21.12
N PHE A 18 6.27 -4.77 20.83
CA PHE A 18 6.91 -5.06 19.55
C PHE A 18 5.89 -5.04 18.40
N ILE A 19 4.73 -5.73 18.58
CA ILE A 19 3.67 -5.74 17.56
C ILE A 19 3.12 -4.33 17.31
N ILE A 20 2.89 -3.56 18.38
CA ILE A 20 2.41 -2.17 18.26
C ILE A 20 3.43 -1.32 17.50
N SER A 21 4.71 -1.49 17.79
CA SER A 21 5.80 -0.79 17.10
C SER A 21 5.81 -1.09 15.61
N LEU A 22 5.64 -2.36 15.21
CA LEU A 22 5.56 -2.74 13.81
C LEU A 22 4.35 -2.10 13.10
N ARG A 23 3.21 -2.07 13.75
CA ARG A 23 2.00 -1.43 13.20
C ARG A 23 2.17 0.08 13.04
N LEU A 24 2.74 0.74 14.04
CA LEU A 24 3.02 2.18 13.97
C LEU A 24 4.00 2.51 12.84
N LEU A 25 5.02 1.68 12.65
CA LEU A 25 5.98 1.86 11.57
C LEU A 25 5.31 1.71 10.19
N ALA A 26 4.42 0.75 10.02
CA ALA A 26 3.66 0.56 8.79
C ALA A 26 2.77 1.78 8.49
N ILE A 27 2.06 2.27 9.49
CA ILE A 27 1.21 3.47 9.36
C ILE A 27 2.07 4.70 9.01
N TYR A 28 3.21 4.87 9.65
CA TYR A 28 4.14 5.96 9.37
C TYR A 28 4.64 5.93 7.93
N LYS A 29 5.03 4.76 7.43
CA LYS A 29 5.48 4.59 6.05
C LYS A 29 4.38 4.93 5.05
N MET A 30 3.15 4.48 5.30
CA MET A 30 2.00 4.80 4.45
C MET A 30 1.69 6.30 4.46
N LYS A 31 1.81 6.96 5.61
CA LYS A 31 1.65 8.42 5.71
C LYS A 31 2.70 9.18 4.93
N LYS A 32 3.96 8.72 5.01
CA LYS A 32 5.07 9.32 4.28
C LYS A 32 4.92 9.16 2.76
N LEU A 33 4.29 8.08 2.32
CA LEU A 33 4.02 7.83 0.91
C LEU A 33 3.07 8.88 0.31
N LYS A 34 2.06 9.30 1.07
CA LYS A 34 1.14 10.35 0.63
C LYS A 34 1.89 11.67 0.48
N GLY A 35 1.77 12.29 -0.68
CA GLY A 35 2.48 13.53 -1.01
C GLY A 35 3.86 13.33 -1.65
N ALA A 36 4.35 12.10 -1.76
CA ALA A 36 5.56 11.82 -2.52
C ALA A 36 5.37 12.21 -3.99
N THR A 37 6.43 12.65 -4.65
CA THR A 37 6.39 13.07 -6.05
C THR A 37 7.17 12.09 -6.91
N LEU A 38 6.51 11.58 -7.96
CA LEU A 38 7.11 10.71 -8.96
C LEU A 38 7.26 11.49 -10.26
N ASN A 39 8.49 11.89 -10.55
CA ASN A 39 8.80 12.73 -11.72
C ASN A 39 8.43 12.06 -13.05
N GLU A 40 8.52 10.74 -13.13
CA GLU A 40 8.22 10.00 -14.35
C GLU A 40 6.74 10.04 -14.74
N PHE A 41 5.83 10.36 -13.80
CA PHE A 41 4.39 10.42 -14.03
C PHE A 41 3.80 11.84 -14.00
N LYS A 42 4.65 12.86 -14.06
CA LYS A 42 4.19 14.28 -14.00
C LYS A 42 3.21 14.66 -15.10
N ASN A 43 3.31 14.02 -16.26
CA ASN A 43 2.47 14.32 -17.41
C ASN A 43 1.09 13.68 -17.35
N GLU A 44 0.88 12.74 -16.41
CA GLU A 44 -0.41 12.08 -16.24
C GLU A 44 -1.30 12.87 -15.31
N LYS A 45 -2.53 13.21 -15.76
CA LYS A 45 -3.51 13.91 -14.93
C LYS A 45 -3.87 13.09 -13.70
N ARG A 46 -4.32 11.86 -13.93
CA ARG A 46 -4.64 10.88 -12.91
C ARG A 46 -4.15 9.52 -13.34
N LEU A 47 -3.52 8.81 -12.44
CA LEU A 47 -2.96 7.49 -12.71
C LEU A 47 -3.14 6.61 -11.48
N ILE A 48 -3.50 5.38 -11.72
CA ILE A 48 -3.51 4.33 -10.69
C ILE A 48 -2.33 3.41 -10.96
N LEU A 49 -1.45 3.26 -9.97
CA LEU A 49 -0.41 2.24 -9.99
C LEU A 49 -0.91 1.05 -9.17
N TYR A 50 -1.08 -0.08 -9.80
CA TYR A 50 -1.52 -1.31 -9.18
C TYR A 50 -0.36 -2.30 -9.06
N PHE A 51 0.10 -2.51 -7.83
CA PHE A 51 1.19 -3.44 -7.52
C PHE A 51 0.62 -4.81 -7.17
N TYR A 52 1.06 -5.84 -7.88
CA TYR A 52 0.59 -7.20 -7.70
C TYR A 52 1.74 -8.21 -7.75
N SER A 53 1.45 -9.44 -7.33
CA SER A 53 2.32 -10.60 -7.55
C SER A 53 1.49 -11.80 -8.02
N GLU A 54 2.11 -12.72 -8.74
CA GLU A 54 1.41 -13.88 -9.30
C GLU A 54 0.85 -14.81 -8.22
N ASN A 55 1.55 -14.95 -7.10
CA ASN A 55 1.18 -15.85 -6.00
C ASN A 55 0.30 -15.18 -4.93
N CYS A 56 -0.26 -14.02 -5.21
CA CYS A 56 -1.08 -13.27 -4.27
C CYS A 56 -2.56 -13.61 -4.46
N GLY A 57 -3.18 -14.25 -3.48
CA GLY A 57 -4.62 -14.58 -3.52
C GLY A 57 -5.52 -13.35 -3.57
N ALA A 58 -5.25 -12.34 -2.76
CA ALA A 58 -6.01 -11.09 -2.76
C ALA A 58 -5.86 -10.32 -4.08
N CYS A 59 -4.71 -10.44 -4.76
CA CYS A 59 -4.49 -9.84 -6.08
C CYS A 59 -5.43 -10.43 -7.13
N LYS A 60 -5.76 -11.71 -7.03
CA LYS A 60 -6.72 -12.36 -7.93
C LYS A 60 -8.13 -11.80 -7.77
N VAL A 61 -8.51 -11.44 -6.54
CA VAL A 61 -9.80 -10.78 -6.27
C VAL A 61 -9.80 -9.33 -6.75
N MET A 62 -8.68 -8.63 -6.59
CA MET A 62 -8.55 -7.22 -6.98
C MET A 62 -8.43 -7.03 -8.49
N ALA A 63 -7.85 -7.97 -9.22
CA ALA A 63 -7.59 -7.85 -10.66
C ALA A 63 -8.84 -7.48 -11.47
N PRO A 64 -10.01 -8.18 -11.35
CA PRO A 64 -11.19 -7.78 -12.11
C PRO A 64 -11.73 -6.40 -11.70
N ILE A 65 -11.57 -5.98 -10.45
CA ILE A 65 -11.95 -4.65 -10.00
C ILE A 65 -11.09 -3.59 -10.70
N ILE A 66 -9.78 -3.79 -10.72
CA ILE A 66 -8.84 -2.91 -11.42
C ILE A 66 -9.14 -2.86 -12.93
N ASP A 67 -9.41 -4.00 -13.53
CA ASP A 67 -9.74 -4.09 -14.97
C ASP A 67 -11.06 -3.37 -15.32
N SER A 68 -11.97 -3.25 -14.37
CA SER A 68 -13.24 -2.54 -14.56
C SER A 68 -13.10 -1.02 -14.54
N ILE A 69 -11.96 -0.49 -14.07
CA ILE A 69 -11.72 0.95 -14.00
C ILE A 69 -11.31 1.46 -15.39
N LYS A 70 -12.19 2.24 -16.02
CA LYS A 70 -11.96 2.85 -17.33
C LYS A 70 -11.86 4.38 -17.25
N GLU A 71 -12.28 4.96 -16.14
CA GLU A 71 -12.36 6.40 -15.90
C GLU A 71 -10.97 7.03 -15.67
N VAL A 72 -10.01 6.23 -15.25
CA VAL A 72 -8.64 6.66 -14.94
C VAL A 72 -7.68 5.65 -15.57
N LYS A 73 -6.53 6.13 -16.05
CA LYS A 73 -5.47 5.28 -16.56
C LYS A 73 -4.91 4.41 -15.43
N VAL A 74 -4.77 3.12 -15.69
CA VAL A 74 -4.22 2.14 -14.74
C VAL A 74 -2.94 1.55 -15.30
N LYS A 75 -1.89 1.55 -14.51
CA LYS A 75 -0.65 0.84 -14.81
C LYS A 75 -0.48 -0.32 -13.83
N LYS A 76 -0.47 -1.53 -14.35
CA LYS A 76 -0.23 -2.75 -13.56
C LYS A 76 1.26 -3.01 -13.45
N ILE A 77 1.74 -3.22 -12.23
CA ILE A 77 3.16 -3.39 -11.94
C ILE A 77 3.36 -4.67 -11.14
N ASP A 78 4.10 -5.60 -11.73
CA ASP A 78 4.56 -6.81 -11.02
C ASP A 78 5.70 -6.42 -10.09
N VAL A 79 5.55 -6.67 -8.79
CA VAL A 79 6.55 -6.32 -7.78
C VAL A 79 7.88 -7.06 -7.95
N PHE A 80 7.88 -8.19 -8.65
CA PHE A 80 9.08 -8.96 -8.94
C PHE A 80 9.74 -8.58 -10.28
N SER A 81 9.12 -7.71 -11.06
CA SER A 81 9.76 -7.14 -12.25
C SER A 81 10.85 -6.15 -11.85
N LYS A 82 11.76 -5.86 -12.77
CA LYS A 82 12.84 -4.91 -12.55
C LYS A 82 12.31 -3.50 -12.24
N GLU A 83 11.34 -3.04 -13.02
CA GLU A 83 10.65 -1.77 -12.79
C GLU A 83 9.87 -1.78 -11.47
N GLY A 84 9.14 -2.87 -11.20
CA GLY A 84 8.35 -3.04 -10.00
C GLY A 84 9.20 -3.03 -8.73
N ALA A 85 10.33 -3.73 -8.73
CA ALA A 85 11.25 -3.75 -7.59
C ALA A 85 11.79 -2.36 -7.27
N LYS A 86 12.12 -1.56 -8.30
CA LYS A 86 12.57 -0.18 -8.14
C LYS A 86 11.49 0.69 -7.50
N LEU A 87 10.27 0.64 -8.03
CA LEU A 87 9.14 1.43 -7.51
C LEU A 87 8.75 1.00 -6.10
N VAL A 88 8.79 -0.29 -5.80
CA VAL A 88 8.56 -0.82 -4.45
C VAL A 88 9.53 -0.19 -3.45
N GLN A 89 10.81 -0.09 -3.79
CA GLN A 89 11.81 0.55 -2.95
C GLN A 89 11.57 2.06 -2.81
N GLU A 90 11.34 2.75 -3.91
CA GLU A 90 11.13 4.20 -3.92
C GLU A 90 9.89 4.61 -3.12
N LEU A 91 8.81 3.86 -3.25
CA LEU A 91 7.54 4.15 -2.60
C LEU A 91 7.39 3.50 -1.22
N GLY A 92 8.26 2.56 -0.86
CA GLY A 92 8.16 1.83 0.39
C GLY A 92 6.95 0.90 0.46
N ILE A 93 6.61 0.25 -0.66
CA ILE A 93 5.50 -0.70 -0.74
C ILE A 93 5.80 -1.91 0.14
N MET A 94 4.88 -2.26 1.03
CA MET A 94 5.09 -3.32 2.03
C MET A 94 4.38 -4.63 1.74
N GLY A 95 3.51 -4.67 0.75
CA GLY A 95 2.76 -5.90 0.44
C GLY A 95 1.92 -5.75 -0.81
N THR A 96 1.25 -6.80 -1.20
CA THR A 96 0.36 -6.85 -2.37
C THR A 96 -1.02 -7.36 -1.95
N PRO A 97 -2.10 -6.93 -2.64
CA PRO A 97 -2.13 -5.88 -3.64
C PRO A 97 -2.00 -4.49 -2.99
N THR A 98 -1.23 -3.61 -3.59
CA THR A 98 -1.16 -2.20 -3.18
C THR A 98 -1.57 -1.33 -4.35
N THR A 99 -2.45 -0.37 -4.10
CA THR A 99 -2.93 0.57 -5.11
C THR A 99 -2.50 1.98 -4.70
N VAL A 100 -1.82 2.66 -5.62
CA VAL A 100 -1.34 4.02 -5.42
C VAL A 100 -2.04 4.95 -6.40
N LEU A 101 -2.67 6.01 -5.88
CA LEU A 101 -3.38 7.00 -6.67
C LEU A 101 -2.50 8.23 -6.87
N ILE A 102 -2.24 8.56 -8.12
CA ILE A 102 -1.34 9.65 -8.51
C ILE A 102 -2.12 10.71 -9.28
N GLU A 103 -1.89 11.97 -8.97
CA GLU A 103 -2.40 13.11 -9.71
C GLU A 103 -1.25 14.08 -10.00
N LYS A 104 -1.01 14.32 -11.30
CA LYS A 104 0.08 15.19 -11.78
C LYS A 104 1.47 14.81 -11.20
N GLY A 105 1.73 13.50 -11.08
CA GLY A 105 2.97 12.97 -10.55
C GLY A 105 3.08 12.93 -9.03
N LYS A 106 2.08 13.45 -8.31
CA LYS A 106 2.05 13.45 -6.85
C LYS A 106 1.16 12.33 -6.33
N VAL A 107 1.64 11.57 -5.35
CA VAL A 107 0.85 10.55 -4.68
C VAL A 107 -0.24 11.20 -3.82
N LEU A 108 -1.49 11.03 -4.25
CA LEU A 108 -2.66 11.51 -3.51
C LEU A 108 -3.01 10.60 -2.35
N ASN A 109 -3.03 9.31 -2.62
CA ASN A 109 -3.44 8.30 -1.66
C ASN A 109 -2.89 6.94 -2.04
N ALA A 110 -2.89 6.02 -1.10
CA ALA A 110 -2.47 4.64 -1.32
C ALA A 110 -3.17 3.74 -0.31
N PHE A 111 -3.41 2.49 -0.69
CA PHE A 111 -3.95 1.50 0.23
C PHE A 111 -3.46 0.10 -0.12
N ILE A 112 -3.50 -0.78 0.87
CA ILE A 112 -3.17 -2.20 0.74
C ILE A 112 -4.47 -2.99 0.88
N GLY A 113 -4.64 -4.02 0.04
CA GLY A 113 -5.79 -4.91 0.10
C GLY A 113 -6.84 -4.61 -0.97
N VAL A 114 -8.02 -5.21 -0.82
CA VAL A 114 -9.10 -5.14 -1.80
C VAL A 114 -10.08 -4.02 -1.44
N LYS A 115 -10.40 -3.17 -2.42
CA LYS A 115 -11.44 -2.14 -2.30
C LYS A 115 -12.33 -2.16 -3.54
N LYS A 116 -13.58 -1.72 -3.38
CA LYS A 116 -14.53 -1.57 -4.49
C LYS A 116 -14.11 -0.43 -5.42
N LYS A 117 -14.49 -0.53 -6.69
CA LYS A 117 -14.23 0.48 -7.71
C LYS A 117 -14.67 1.89 -7.25
N GLU A 118 -15.89 2.01 -6.72
CA GLU A 118 -16.44 3.29 -6.27
C GLU A 118 -15.59 3.92 -5.16
N ASP A 119 -15.12 3.11 -4.22
CA ASP A 119 -14.28 3.59 -3.12
C ASP A 119 -12.94 4.09 -3.63
N ILE A 120 -12.35 3.38 -4.60
CA ILE A 120 -11.08 3.78 -5.23
C ILE A 120 -11.24 5.13 -5.95
N LEU A 121 -12.29 5.28 -6.76
CA LEU A 121 -12.53 6.51 -7.50
C LEU A 121 -12.84 7.68 -6.57
N ASN A 122 -13.56 7.45 -5.48
CA ASN A 122 -13.85 8.47 -4.48
C ASN A 122 -12.59 8.97 -3.76
N MET A 123 -11.55 8.15 -3.66
CA MET A 123 -10.28 8.56 -3.05
C MET A 123 -9.56 9.66 -3.85
N PHE A 124 -9.86 9.83 -5.14
CA PHE A 124 -9.35 10.97 -5.91
C PHE A 124 -10.05 12.29 -5.56
N THR A 125 -11.31 12.22 -5.17
CA THR A 125 -12.12 13.42 -4.90
C THR A 125 -12.09 13.83 -3.43
N LYS A 126 -11.74 12.90 -2.53
CA LYS A 126 -11.65 13.14 -1.09
C LYS A 126 -10.28 12.69 -0.59
N PRO A 127 -9.20 13.47 -0.81
CA PRO A 127 -7.90 13.17 -0.25
C PRO A 127 -7.97 13.23 1.28
N GLN A 128 -7.56 12.15 1.92
CA GLN A 128 -7.44 12.11 3.38
C GLN A 128 -6.06 12.58 3.82
#